data_69c37bb4b7f959168f1dc29c0e4bb47a
#
_entry.id   69c37bb4b7f959168f1dc29c0e4bb47a
#
_cell.length_a   1.000
_cell.length_b   1.000
_cell.length_c   1.000
_cell.angle_alpha   90.00
_cell.angle_beta   90.00
_cell.angle_gamma   90.00
#
_symmetry.space_group_name_H-M   'P 1'
#
loop_
_entity.id
_entity.type
_entity.pdbx_description
1 polymer ?
#
loop_
_entity_poly.entity_id
_entity_poly.type
_entity_poly.pdbx_seq_one_letter_code
_entity_poly.pdbx_strand_id
1 'polypeptide(L)'
;MKKLFFETEKDGFYGTYYVNPKGSDCAVIGLFGDDPNDYMAKCGAKWLHKNGVNVLCMSPGKKNYSHVNFPLERIETAIQWLKNNGNQKIGIMGMSTAGMDALVAASLFSDITLTFALTPSDFVWQGFEQGEKDGCKEWPIPGASTLSWKGEPLAYMPFIYEHPVYWQKIEEETKGSGDIERSTCLFIDSENAREHTEEEMIPVENIKGRLFLVGAEDDSFWETGKYIRRMDERLKERPHTCEYVPLVYEHGTHFVLPESLLRKALPVGLKFVMRLIFKAAKEYPNECEKTRKDIDRRPVSYTHLTLPTILLV
;
A
#
# COMPACT_ATOMS: atom_id res chain seq x y z
N MET A 1 11.75 -2.78 22.23
CA MET A 1 12.23 -2.83 20.84
C MET A 1 13.24 -1.71 20.63
N LYS A 2 14.48 -2.03 20.21
CA LYS A 2 15.46 -1.00 19.82
C LYS A 2 14.95 -0.35 18.55
N LYS A 3 14.96 0.99 18.50
CA LYS A 3 14.53 1.77 17.34
C LYS A 3 15.51 2.88 17.03
N LEU A 4 15.62 3.22 15.76
CA LEU A 4 16.35 4.37 15.24
C LEU A 4 15.33 5.25 14.51
N PHE A 5 15.47 6.55 14.68
CA PHE A 5 14.60 7.55 14.07
C PHE A 5 15.36 8.34 13.01
N PHE A 6 14.72 8.63 11.90
CA PHE A 6 15.29 9.34 10.76
C PHE A 6 14.47 10.57 10.42
N GLU A 7 15.17 11.63 10.05
CA GLU A 7 14.60 12.92 9.64
C GLU A 7 15.03 13.24 8.21
N THR A 8 14.11 13.76 7.41
CA THR A 8 14.34 14.02 5.98
C THR A 8 15.56 14.89 5.72
N GLU A 9 15.70 15.98 6.47
CA GLU A 9 16.78 16.97 6.27
C GLU A 9 18.17 16.41 6.59
N LYS A 10 18.24 15.43 7.49
CA LYS A 10 19.49 14.84 7.96
C LYS A 10 19.81 13.53 7.26
N ASP A 11 18.80 12.71 7.08
CA ASP A 11 18.96 11.28 6.72
C ASP A 11 18.45 11.01 5.29
N GLY A 12 17.82 11.99 4.62
CA GLY A 12 17.28 11.89 3.28
C GLY A 12 15.90 11.21 3.21
N PHE A 13 15.38 10.70 4.33
CA PHE A 13 14.04 10.13 4.43
C PHE A 13 13.49 10.28 5.85
N TYR A 14 12.16 10.21 5.98
CA TYR A 14 11.47 10.25 7.27
C TYR A 14 10.98 8.85 7.66
N GLY A 15 11.46 8.33 8.78
CA GLY A 15 11.14 6.96 9.15
C GLY A 15 11.56 6.55 10.55
N THR A 16 11.12 5.37 10.96
CA THR A 16 11.56 4.70 12.18
C THR A 16 11.92 3.26 11.88
N TYR A 17 13.17 2.90 12.11
CA TYR A 17 13.65 1.53 11.98
C TYR A 17 13.52 0.78 13.30
N TYR A 18 12.83 -0.34 13.25
CA TYR A 18 12.61 -1.25 14.37
C TYR A 18 13.46 -2.51 14.17
N VAL A 19 14.47 -2.69 15.02
CA VAL A 19 15.36 -3.85 14.97
C VAL A 19 14.67 -5.07 15.52
N ASN A 20 14.68 -6.18 14.79
CA ASN A 20 14.19 -7.46 15.29
C ASN A 20 15.11 -7.96 16.41
N PRO A 21 14.61 -8.25 17.61
CA PRO A 21 15.45 -8.66 18.74
C PRO A 21 16.12 -10.03 18.56
N LYS A 22 15.64 -10.84 17.62
CA LYS A 22 16.22 -12.15 17.30
C LYS A 22 17.33 -12.08 16.23
N GLY A 23 17.57 -10.87 15.72
CA GLY A 23 18.42 -10.66 14.55
C GLY A 23 17.71 -11.00 13.23
N SER A 24 18.03 -10.29 12.18
CA SER A 24 17.55 -10.56 10.83
C SER A 24 18.45 -9.87 9.82
N ASP A 25 18.67 -10.50 8.68
CA ASP A 25 19.26 -9.92 7.47
C ASP A 25 18.20 -9.46 6.46
N CYS A 26 16.93 -9.56 6.85
CA CYS A 26 15.79 -9.13 6.05
C CYS A 26 15.13 -7.91 6.68
N ALA A 27 14.76 -6.94 5.87
CA ALA A 27 13.96 -5.79 6.29
C ALA A 27 12.76 -5.57 5.37
N VAL A 28 11.67 -5.06 5.93
CA VAL A 28 10.50 -4.59 5.18
C VAL A 28 10.34 -3.09 5.39
N ILE A 29 10.28 -2.34 4.30
CA ILE A 29 9.82 -0.96 4.29
C ILE A 29 8.30 -1.00 4.40
N GLY A 30 7.76 -0.56 5.53
CA GLY A 30 6.32 -0.50 5.77
C GLY A 30 5.81 0.93 5.62
N LEU A 31 4.96 1.14 4.63
CA LEU A 31 4.25 2.40 4.42
C LEU A 31 2.96 2.35 5.24
N PHE A 32 3.08 2.56 6.55
CA PHE A 32 2.01 2.40 7.52
C PHE A 32 1.59 3.75 8.12
N GLY A 33 0.63 4.42 7.49
CA GLY A 33 0.04 5.65 8.01
C GLY A 33 0.95 6.89 7.91
N ASP A 34 0.55 7.93 8.59
CA ASP A 34 1.08 9.29 8.41
C ASP A 34 2.35 9.56 9.21
N ASP A 35 2.54 8.84 10.31
CA ASP A 35 3.70 8.98 11.16
C ASP A 35 4.35 7.62 11.44
N PRO A 36 5.66 7.45 11.13
CA PRO A 36 6.38 6.18 11.38
C PRO A 36 6.48 5.82 12.86
N ASN A 37 6.04 6.69 13.76
CA ASN A 37 5.94 6.45 15.21
C ASN A 37 4.51 6.31 15.73
N ASP A 38 3.50 6.43 14.89
CA ASP A 38 2.12 6.33 15.30
C ASP A 38 1.74 4.93 15.80
N TYR A 39 0.48 4.77 16.16
CA TYR A 39 -0.03 3.51 16.67
C TYR A 39 -0.08 2.42 15.60
N MET A 40 -0.47 2.77 14.36
CA MET A 40 -0.57 1.83 13.24
C MET A 40 0.81 1.35 12.80
N ALA A 41 1.79 2.26 12.67
CA ALA A 41 3.18 1.91 12.37
C ALA A 41 3.76 0.94 13.43
N LYS A 42 3.51 1.19 14.71
CA LYS A 42 3.92 0.28 15.81
C LYS A 42 3.22 -1.08 15.73
N CYS A 43 1.96 -1.14 15.36
CA CYS A 43 1.23 -2.40 15.17
C CYS A 43 1.78 -3.18 13.99
N GLY A 44 2.03 -2.53 12.86
CA GLY A 44 2.65 -3.11 11.67
C GLY A 44 4.06 -3.65 11.97
N ALA A 45 4.90 -2.84 12.62
CA ALA A 45 6.24 -3.26 13.03
C ALA A 45 6.22 -4.50 13.94
N LYS A 46 5.34 -4.54 14.95
CA LYS A 46 5.19 -5.70 15.83
C LYS A 46 4.69 -6.94 15.11
N TRP A 47 3.82 -6.76 14.11
CA TRP A 47 3.31 -7.84 13.30
C TRP A 47 4.43 -8.43 12.43
N LEU A 48 5.19 -7.61 11.72
CA LEU A 48 6.34 -8.02 10.90
C LEU A 48 7.47 -8.64 11.73
N HIS A 49 7.75 -8.12 12.93
CA HIS A 49 8.74 -8.70 13.84
C HIS A 49 8.41 -10.16 14.23
N LYS A 50 7.14 -10.51 14.38
CA LYS A 50 6.75 -11.91 14.63
C LYS A 50 7.14 -12.82 13.47
N ASN A 51 7.21 -12.26 12.27
CA ASN A 51 7.62 -12.94 11.05
C ASN A 51 9.13 -12.89 10.80
N GLY A 52 9.92 -12.47 11.78
CA GLY A 52 11.37 -12.60 11.78
C GLY A 52 12.14 -11.51 11.04
N VAL A 53 11.49 -10.40 10.63
CA VAL A 53 12.13 -9.33 9.84
C VAL A 53 12.35 -8.05 10.63
N ASN A 54 13.36 -7.26 10.24
CA ASN A 54 13.48 -5.87 10.63
C ASN A 54 12.41 -5.04 9.91
N VAL A 55 12.03 -3.88 10.44
CA VAL A 55 11.00 -3.04 9.85
C VAL A 55 11.43 -1.60 9.80
N LEU A 56 11.41 -1.00 8.63
CA LEU A 56 11.53 0.44 8.46
C LEU A 56 10.14 1.00 8.15
N CYS A 57 9.48 1.58 9.15
CA CYS A 57 8.26 2.34 8.90
C CYS A 57 8.62 3.69 8.30
N MET A 58 8.05 3.99 7.15
CA MET A 58 8.19 5.28 6.46
C MET A 58 6.82 5.92 6.28
N SER A 59 6.81 7.24 6.15
CA SER A 59 5.64 8.01 5.75
C SER A 59 5.96 8.79 4.49
N PRO A 60 5.05 8.84 3.50
CA PRO A 60 5.17 9.72 2.34
C PRO A 60 5.15 11.20 2.71
N GLY A 61 4.47 11.55 3.80
CA GLY A 61 4.39 12.90 4.34
C GLY A 61 5.08 13.05 5.69
N LYS A 62 5.25 14.29 6.12
CA LYS A 62 5.76 14.65 7.43
C LYS A 62 4.58 15.07 8.29
N LYS A 63 4.12 14.27 9.24
CA LYS A 63 2.99 14.50 10.15
C LYS A 63 1.60 14.71 9.50
N ASN A 64 1.51 15.34 8.34
CA ASN A 64 0.29 15.50 7.58
C ASN A 64 0.39 14.56 6.40
N TYR A 65 -0.54 13.67 6.28
CA TYR A 65 -0.61 12.75 5.17
C TYR A 65 -0.81 13.58 3.89
N SER A 66 0.21 13.56 3.02
CA SER A 66 0.18 14.29 1.77
C SER A 66 0.90 13.49 0.69
N HIS A 67 0.16 13.13 -0.34
CA HIS A 67 0.69 12.48 -1.52
C HIS A 67 0.80 13.50 -2.66
N VAL A 68 1.72 14.45 -2.53
CA VAL A 68 1.99 15.47 -3.54
C VAL A 68 3.44 15.36 -3.97
N ASN A 69 3.66 14.76 -5.14
CA ASN A 69 5.00 14.58 -5.71
C ASN A 69 5.99 13.99 -4.71
N PHE A 70 5.58 12.95 -3.97
CA PHE A 70 6.46 12.31 -2.99
C PHE A 70 7.71 11.77 -3.69
N PRO A 71 8.92 12.23 -3.29
CA PRO A 71 10.16 11.86 -3.99
C PRO A 71 10.52 10.39 -3.71
N LEU A 72 10.55 9.57 -4.76
CA LEU A 72 10.95 8.16 -4.68
C LEU A 72 12.41 7.99 -4.27
N GLU A 73 13.24 9.03 -4.43
CA GLU A 73 14.60 9.10 -3.90
C GLU A 73 14.67 8.87 -2.39
N ARG A 74 13.62 9.18 -1.66
CA ARG A 74 13.55 8.87 -0.21
C ARG A 74 13.50 7.37 0.05
N ILE A 75 12.78 6.61 -0.80
CA ILE A 75 12.75 5.14 -0.74
C ILE A 75 14.10 4.58 -1.19
N GLU A 76 14.71 5.12 -2.24
CA GLU A 76 16.05 4.71 -2.69
C GLU A 76 17.08 4.90 -1.58
N THR A 77 17.10 6.07 -0.91
CA THR A 77 18.00 6.36 0.21
C THR A 77 17.78 5.39 1.37
N ALA A 78 16.52 5.07 1.68
CA ALA A 78 16.18 4.10 2.71
C ALA A 78 16.67 2.69 2.36
N ILE A 79 16.54 2.25 1.09
CA ILE A 79 17.08 0.99 0.60
C ILE A 79 18.59 0.93 0.80
N GLN A 80 19.32 1.97 0.38
CA GLN A 80 20.77 2.04 0.54
C GLN A 80 21.18 2.00 2.03
N TRP A 81 20.45 2.73 2.87
CA TRP A 81 20.70 2.68 4.31
C TRP A 81 20.50 1.26 4.88
N LEU A 82 19.42 0.57 4.50
CA LEU A 82 19.13 -0.80 4.94
C LEU A 82 20.24 -1.77 4.52
N LYS A 83 20.72 -1.70 3.28
CA LYS A 83 21.81 -2.52 2.75
C LYS A 83 23.10 -2.27 3.54
N ASN A 84 23.47 -1.01 3.75
CA ASN A 84 24.66 -0.62 4.51
C ASN A 84 24.60 -1.03 5.99
N ASN A 85 23.40 -1.31 6.51
CA ASN A 85 23.17 -1.77 7.88
C ASN A 85 22.82 -3.27 7.97
N GLY A 86 23.29 -4.06 7.00
CA GLY A 86 23.30 -5.52 7.05
C GLY A 86 22.03 -6.22 6.62
N ASN A 87 21.07 -5.48 6.02
CA ASN A 87 19.88 -6.11 5.46
C ASN A 87 20.14 -6.53 4.02
N GLN A 88 20.26 -7.84 3.79
CA GLN A 88 20.55 -8.43 2.48
C GLN A 88 19.30 -8.55 1.60
N LYS A 89 18.12 -8.66 2.22
CA LYS A 89 16.84 -8.85 1.56
C LYS A 89 15.90 -7.72 1.98
N ILE A 90 15.32 -7.04 1.00
CA ILE A 90 14.46 -5.88 1.23
C ILE A 90 13.09 -6.15 0.62
N GLY A 91 12.07 -5.99 1.44
CA GLY A 91 10.67 -5.97 1.01
C GLY A 91 10.07 -4.59 1.18
N ILE A 92 8.93 -4.38 0.51
CA ILE A 92 8.07 -3.21 0.69
C ILE A 92 6.62 -3.64 0.88
N MET A 93 5.89 -2.93 1.72
CA MET A 93 4.47 -3.20 1.98
C MET A 93 3.70 -1.89 2.15
N GLY A 94 2.56 -1.80 1.47
CA GLY A 94 1.63 -0.68 1.61
C GLY A 94 0.20 -1.10 1.34
N MET A 95 -0.75 -0.24 1.71
CA MET A 95 -2.18 -0.43 1.45
C MET A 95 -2.75 0.83 0.80
N SER A 96 -3.74 0.67 -0.08
CA SER A 96 -4.41 1.79 -0.76
C SER A 96 -3.39 2.60 -1.58
N THR A 97 -3.34 3.91 -1.45
CA THR A 97 -2.32 4.77 -2.08
C THR A 97 -0.90 4.30 -1.74
N ALA A 98 -0.63 3.93 -0.49
CA ALA A 98 0.67 3.38 -0.13
C ALA A 98 0.94 2.00 -0.76
N GLY A 99 -0.10 1.24 -1.13
CA GLY A 99 0.01 0.03 -1.93
C GLY A 99 0.43 0.32 -3.37
N MET A 100 -0.13 1.38 -3.96
CA MET A 100 0.30 1.93 -5.24
C MET A 100 1.75 2.41 -5.19
N ASP A 101 2.13 3.19 -4.16
CA ASP A 101 3.50 3.67 -3.95
C ASP A 101 4.49 2.49 -3.85
N ALA A 102 4.11 1.42 -3.16
CA ALA A 102 4.93 0.21 -3.03
C ALA A 102 5.15 -0.48 -4.38
N LEU A 103 4.14 -0.55 -5.25
CA LEU A 103 4.26 -1.10 -6.61
C LEU A 103 5.19 -0.25 -7.47
N VAL A 104 5.04 1.07 -7.46
CA VAL A 104 5.89 1.98 -8.23
C VAL A 104 7.35 1.88 -7.75
N ALA A 105 7.59 1.91 -6.44
CA ALA A 105 8.93 1.75 -5.89
C ALA A 105 9.56 0.41 -6.28
N ALA A 106 8.80 -0.70 -6.21
CA ALA A 106 9.30 -2.02 -6.59
C ALA A 106 9.55 -2.16 -8.09
N SER A 107 8.80 -1.46 -8.94
CA SER A 107 9.03 -1.45 -10.38
C SER A 107 10.29 -0.67 -10.79
N LEU A 108 10.70 0.29 -9.95
CA LEU A 108 11.86 1.14 -10.18
C LEU A 108 13.14 0.59 -9.51
N PHE A 109 13.02 0.03 -8.31
CA PHE A 109 14.18 -0.40 -7.51
C PHE A 109 14.28 -1.92 -7.44
N SER A 110 15.19 -2.51 -8.22
CA SER A 110 15.42 -3.96 -8.29
C SER A 110 15.94 -4.59 -7.00
N ASP A 111 16.40 -3.80 -6.05
CA ASP A 111 16.79 -4.23 -4.69
C ASP A 111 15.59 -4.68 -3.84
N ILE A 112 14.37 -4.26 -4.21
CA ILE A 112 13.14 -4.73 -3.58
C ILE A 112 12.81 -6.10 -4.17
N THR A 113 12.87 -7.13 -3.33
CA THR A 113 12.67 -8.53 -3.73
C THR A 113 11.40 -9.16 -3.18
N LEU A 114 10.62 -8.39 -2.42
CA LEU A 114 9.31 -8.78 -1.91
C LEU A 114 8.39 -7.56 -1.85
N THR A 115 7.25 -7.64 -2.52
CA THR A 115 6.27 -6.56 -2.56
C THR A 115 4.90 -7.06 -2.11
N PHE A 116 4.33 -6.38 -1.11
CA PHE A 116 2.95 -6.57 -0.69
C PHE A 116 2.16 -5.30 -0.97
N ALA A 117 1.33 -5.35 -2.01
CA ALA A 117 0.41 -4.28 -2.35
C ALA A 117 -1.01 -4.69 -1.97
N LEU A 118 -1.54 -4.07 -0.91
CA LEU A 118 -2.88 -4.32 -0.41
C LEU A 118 -3.80 -3.23 -0.93
N THR A 119 -4.90 -3.62 -1.53
CA THR A 119 -5.86 -2.73 -2.22
C THR A 119 -5.19 -1.65 -3.08
N PRO A 120 -4.22 -2.00 -3.96
CA PRO A 120 -3.53 -1.01 -4.77
C PRO A 120 -4.39 -0.54 -5.96
N SER A 121 -3.99 0.57 -6.57
CA SER A 121 -4.33 0.90 -7.96
C SER A 121 -3.27 0.37 -8.92
N ASP A 122 -3.62 0.22 -10.19
CA ASP A 122 -2.71 -0.07 -11.30
C ASP A 122 -2.29 1.20 -12.06
N PHE A 123 -2.85 2.35 -11.70
CA PHE A 123 -2.41 3.68 -12.13
C PHE A 123 -1.66 4.41 -11.02
N VAL A 124 -0.75 5.30 -11.41
CA VAL A 124 -0.37 6.43 -10.58
C VAL A 124 -1.49 7.44 -10.66
N TRP A 125 -1.97 7.94 -9.54
CA TRP A 125 -3.06 8.92 -9.50
C TRP A 125 -2.53 10.34 -9.29
N GLN A 126 -3.39 11.33 -9.63
CA GLN A 126 -3.14 12.72 -9.28
C GLN A 126 -2.83 12.87 -7.81
N GLY A 127 -1.86 13.75 -7.50
CA GLY A 127 -1.48 14.05 -6.13
C GLY A 127 -2.61 14.73 -5.36
N PHE A 128 -2.70 14.43 -4.09
CA PHE A 128 -3.71 14.98 -3.19
C PHE A 128 -3.09 15.41 -1.86
N GLU A 129 -3.69 16.42 -1.26
CA GLU A 129 -3.32 16.93 0.05
C GLU A 129 -4.44 16.68 1.04
N GLN A 130 -4.09 16.27 2.26
CA GLN A 130 -5.03 16.05 3.33
C GLN A 130 -5.14 17.27 4.24
N GLY A 131 -6.35 17.63 4.63
CA GLY A 131 -6.59 18.76 5.53
C GLY A 131 -6.10 18.50 6.94
N GLU A 132 -5.39 19.49 7.50
CA GLU A 132 -4.80 19.38 8.85
C GLU A 132 -5.83 19.17 9.97
N LYS A 133 -7.07 19.65 9.76
CA LYS A 133 -8.09 19.70 10.83
C LYS A 133 -8.98 18.47 10.92
N ASP A 134 -9.23 17.83 9.82
CA ASP A 134 -10.16 16.69 9.78
C ASP A 134 -9.49 15.36 9.44
N GLY A 135 -8.20 15.40 9.05
CA GLY A 135 -7.35 14.22 8.85
C GLY A 135 -7.87 13.19 7.84
N CYS A 136 -9.06 13.43 7.30
CA CYS A 136 -9.76 12.51 6.41
C CYS A 136 -10.16 13.14 5.07
N LYS A 137 -10.29 14.47 5.01
CA LYS A 137 -10.67 15.16 3.78
C LYS A 137 -9.45 15.54 2.97
N GLU A 138 -9.17 14.75 1.99
CA GLU A 138 -8.15 15.00 0.98
C GLU A 138 -8.77 15.67 -0.25
N TRP A 139 -7.99 16.39 -1.01
CA TRP A 139 -8.40 16.95 -2.28
C TRP A 139 -7.28 16.91 -3.32
N PRO A 140 -7.63 16.68 -4.59
CA PRO A 140 -6.63 16.61 -5.65
C PRO A 140 -5.97 17.98 -5.89
N ILE A 141 -4.65 17.95 -6.11
CA ILE A 141 -3.85 19.14 -6.42
C ILE A 141 -3.62 19.19 -7.94
N PRO A 142 -4.09 20.25 -8.61
CA PRO A 142 -3.88 20.39 -10.06
C PRO A 142 -2.38 20.38 -10.43
N GLY A 143 -2.02 19.58 -11.43
CA GLY A 143 -0.65 19.49 -11.94
C GLY A 143 0.33 18.69 -11.08
N ALA A 144 -0.13 18.09 -9.98
CA ALA A 144 0.70 17.24 -9.13
C ALA A 144 0.39 15.77 -9.34
N SER A 145 1.43 14.94 -9.35
CA SER A 145 1.34 13.49 -9.19
C SER A 145 1.37 13.10 -7.71
N THR A 146 0.93 11.92 -7.33
CA THR A 146 1.23 11.37 -6.00
C THR A 146 2.73 11.20 -5.79
N LEU A 147 3.46 10.86 -6.85
CA LEU A 147 4.88 10.49 -6.79
C LEU A 147 5.72 11.34 -7.76
N SER A 148 6.99 11.53 -7.42
CA SER A 148 8.00 12.13 -8.30
C SER A 148 9.27 11.29 -8.35
N TRP A 149 10.01 11.41 -9.45
CA TRP A 149 11.31 10.80 -9.65
C TRP A 149 12.25 11.75 -10.38
N LYS A 150 13.47 11.92 -9.85
CA LYS A 150 14.49 12.85 -10.38
C LYS A 150 14.00 14.30 -10.47
N GLY A 151 13.17 14.67 -9.49
CA GLY A 151 12.61 16.02 -9.39
C GLY A 151 11.39 16.28 -10.28
N GLU A 152 10.97 15.30 -11.10
CA GLU A 152 9.83 15.44 -12.01
C GLU A 152 8.64 14.61 -11.51
N PRO A 153 7.39 15.11 -11.57
CA PRO A 153 6.20 14.33 -11.33
C PRO A 153 6.14 13.11 -12.25
N LEU A 154 5.75 11.95 -11.75
CA LEU A 154 5.43 10.82 -12.62
C LEU A 154 4.16 11.11 -13.42
N ALA A 155 4.04 10.50 -14.61
CA ALA A 155 2.78 10.48 -15.34
C ALA A 155 1.69 9.87 -14.46
N TYR A 156 0.49 10.44 -14.49
CA TYR A 156 -0.58 10.07 -13.57
C TYR A 156 -1.96 10.22 -14.22
N MET A 157 -2.92 9.44 -13.74
CA MET A 157 -4.33 9.58 -14.05
C MET A 157 -4.91 10.77 -13.27
N PRO A 158 -5.40 11.83 -13.94
CA PRO A 158 -6.02 12.97 -13.27
C PRO A 158 -7.45 12.66 -12.85
N PHE A 159 -7.89 13.22 -11.73
CA PHE A 159 -9.30 13.28 -11.39
C PHE A 159 -10.01 14.32 -12.25
N ILE A 160 -11.24 14.00 -12.69
CA ILE A 160 -12.06 14.97 -13.42
C ILE A 160 -12.79 15.94 -12.49
N TYR A 161 -12.85 15.62 -11.21
CA TYR A 161 -13.49 16.45 -10.19
C TYR A 161 -12.46 17.21 -9.38
N GLU A 162 -12.58 18.53 -9.38
CA GLU A 162 -11.80 19.42 -8.52
C GLU A 162 -12.54 19.67 -7.21
N HIS A 163 -11.80 20.13 -6.19
CA HIS A 163 -12.41 20.61 -4.95
C HIS A 163 -13.24 21.89 -5.20
N PRO A 164 -14.50 22.02 -4.67
CA PRO A 164 -15.14 21.15 -3.68
C PRO A 164 -15.99 20.02 -4.28
N VAL A 165 -16.16 19.95 -5.61
CA VAL A 165 -17.02 18.95 -6.27
C VAL A 165 -16.54 17.52 -5.99
N TYR A 166 -15.23 17.33 -5.87
CA TYR A 166 -14.62 16.05 -5.48
C TYR A 166 -15.27 15.46 -4.21
N TRP A 167 -15.38 16.29 -3.15
CA TRP A 167 -16.01 15.84 -1.90
C TRP A 167 -17.53 15.74 -1.98
N GLN A 168 -18.17 16.58 -2.77
CA GLN A 168 -19.63 16.47 -3.01
C GLN A 168 -19.98 15.13 -3.65
N LYS A 169 -19.15 14.64 -4.58
CA LYS A 169 -19.31 13.32 -5.19
C LYS A 169 -19.16 12.17 -4.18
N ILE A 170 -18.13 12.22 -3.32
CA ILE A 170 -17.97 11.26 -2.24
C ILE A 170 -19.19 11.27 -1.30
N GLU A 171 -19.63 12.43 -0.88
CA GLU A 171 -20.79 12.57 0.00
C GLU A 171 -22.08 12.03 -0.64
N GLU A 172 -22.31 12.32 -1.94
CA GLU A 172 -23.44 11.80 -2.71
C GLU A 172 -23.41 10.27 -2.78
N GLU A 173 -22.26 9.66 -3.13
CA GLU A 173 -22.12 8.21 -3.26
C GLU A 173 -22.20 7.50 -1.89
N THR A 174 -21.65 8.12 -0.84
CA THR A 174 -21.65 7.58 0.52
C THR A 174 -23.05 7.58 1.12
N LYS A 175 -23.88 8.59 0.79
CA LYS A 175 -25.20 8.77 1.40
C LYS A 175 -26.10 7.56 1.18
N GLY A 176 -26.45 6.88 2.27
CA GLY A 176 -27.32 5.69 2.24
C GLY A 176 -26.65 4.41 1.74
N SER A 177 -25.35 4.42 1.44
CA SER A 177 -24.62 3.25 1.00
C SER A 177 -24.46 2.18 2.09
N GLY A 178 -24.35 2.61 3.35
CA GLY A 178 -24.01 1.77 4.48
C GLY A 178 -22.50 1.61 4.73
N ASP A 179 -21.67 2.29 3.93
CA ASP A 179 -20.22 2.44 4.13
C ASP A 179 -19.95 3.79 4.81
N ILE A 180 -18.83 3.88 5.53
CA ILE A 180 -18.37 5.16 6.10
C ILE A 180 -17.98 6.14 5.02
N GLU A 181 -17.48 5.61 3.89
CA GLU A 181 -17.09 6.33 2.69
C GLU A 181 -17.23 5.44 1.46
N ARG A 182 -17.76 6.04 0.38
CA ARG A 182 -17.71 5.49 -0.97
C ARG A 182 -17.16 6.56 -1.89
N SER A 183 -16.12 6.20 -2.63
CA SER A 183 -15.43 7.11 -3.54
C SER A 183 -15.16 6.48 -4.91
N THR A 184 -15.77 5.32 -5.19
CA THR A 184 -15.54 4.59 -6.45
C THR A 184 -15.87 5.42 -7.69
N CYS A 185 -16.90 6.31 -7.60
CA CYS A 185 -17.28 7.19 -8.71
C CYS A 185 -16.13 8.10 -9.16
N LEU A 186 -15.29 8.59 -8.26
CA LEU A 186 -14.18 9.47 -8.60
C LEU A 186 -13.21 8.81 -9.59
N PHE A 187 -12.88 7.55 -9.32
CA PHE A 187 -11.94 6.75 -10.11
C PHE A 187 -12.59 6.28 -11.42
N ILE A 188 -13.80 5.74 -11.35
CA ILE A 188 -14.55 5.27 -12.53
C ILE A 188 -14.80 6.41 -13.52
N ASP A 189 -15.28 7.53 -13.06
CA ASP A 189 -15.59 8.66 -13.92
C ASP A 189 -14.33 9.26 -14.53
N SER A 190 -13.23 9.31 -13.78
CA SER A 190 -11.94 9.79 -14.27
C SER A 190 -11.35 8.85 -15.33
N GLU A 191 -11.39 7.53 -15.13
CA GLU A 191 -10.97 6.56 -16.12
C GLU A 191 -11.82 6.62 -17.40
N ASN A 192 -13.12 6.83 -17.28
CA ASN A 192 -14.04 6.90 -18.41
C ASN A 192 -13.99 8.23 -19.18
N ALA A 193 -13.43 9.28 -18.59
CA ALA A 193 -13.42 10.63 -19.19
C ALA A 193 -12.45 10.75 -20.38
N ARG A 194 -11.43 9.89 -20.45
CA ARG A 194 -10.43 9.86 -21.52
C ARG A 194 -9.71 8.53 -21.61
N GLU A 195 -9.05 8.29 -22.72
CA GLU A 195 -8.08 7.20 -22.81
C GLU A 195 -6.86 7.50 -21.92
N HIS A 196 -6.36 6.49 -21.23
CA HIS A 196 -5.12 6.58 -20.46
C HIS A 196 -3.91 6.33 -21.35
N THR A 197 -2.75 6.80 -20.91
CA THR A 197 -1.48 6.51 -21.54
C THR A 197 -0.77 5.35 -20.83
N GLU A 198 0.17 4.73 -21.53
CA GLU A 198 0.98 3.65 -20.96
C GLU A 198 1.83 4.11 -19.77
N GLU A 199 2.30 5.36 -19.80
CA GLU A 199 3.13 5.96 -18.77
C GLU A 199 2.40 6.22 -17.46
N GLU A 200 1.07 6.30 -17.48
CA GLU A 200 0.23 6.47 -16.30
C GLU A 200 0.03 5.16 -15.55
N MET A 201 0.21 4.03 -16.26
CA MET A 201 0.08 2.70 -15.68
C MET A 201 1.36 2.27 -14.98
N ILE A 202 1.21 1.56 -13.86
CA ILE A 202 2.36 1.03 -13.11
C ILE A 202 2.97 -0.15 -13.89
N PRO A 203 4.27 -0.10 -14.24
CA PRO A 203 4.92 -1.15 -15.02
C PRO A 203 5.28 -2.35 -14.12
N VAL A 204 4.27 -3.10 -13.67
CA VAL A 204 4.42 -4.23 -12.73
C VAL A 204 5.32 -5.36 -13.26
N GLU A 205 5.51 -5.48 -14.57
CA GLU A 205 6.43 -6.42 -15.23
C GLU A 205 7.91 -6.14 -14.89
N ASN A 206 8.23 -4.92 -14.45
CA ASN A 206 9.58 -4.55 -14.04
C ASN A 206 9.91 -5.00 -12.61
N ILE A 207 8.91 -5.35 -11.82
CA ILE A 207 9.10 -5.81 -10.43
C ILE A 207 9.92 -7.09 -10.38
N LYS A 208 10.81 -7.18 -9.38
CA LYS A 208 11.67 -8.35 -9.16
C LYS A 208 11.22 -9.13 -7.91
N GLY A 209 11.66 -10.40 -7.86
CA GLY A 209 11.37 -11.27 -6.72
C GLY A 209 9.91 -11.67 -6.63
N ARG A 210 9.27 -11.42 -5.49
CA ARG A 210 7.88 -11.86 -5.24
C ARG A 210 6.93 -10.68 -5.10
N LEU A 211 5.79 -10.79 -5.79
CA LEU A 211 4.75 -9.77 -5.81
C LEU A 211 3.42 -10.37 -5.32
N PHE A 212 2.84 -9.75 -4.28
CA PHE A 212 1.48 -10.04 -3.82
C PHE A 212 0.59 -8.84 -4.12
N LEU A 213 -0.43 -9.10 -4.92
CA LEU A 213 -1.51 -8.16 -5.21
C LEU A 213 -2.75 -8.64 -4.48
N VAL A 214 -3.27 -7.86 -3.56
CA VAL A 214 -4.39 -8.28 -2.71
C VAL A 214 -5.49 -7.25 -2.72
N GLY A 215 -6.71 -7.65 -3.06
CA GLY A 215 -7.87 -6.76 -3.10
C GLY A 215 -9.19 -7.50 -2.92
N ALA A 216 -10.28 -6.78 -3.02
CA ALA A 216 -11.64 -7.30 -2.90
C ALA A 216 -12.57 -6.68 -3.95
N GLU A 217 -13.60 -7.44 -4.37
CA GLU A 217 -14.63 -6.96 -5.30
C GLU A 217 -15.56 -5.93 -4.65
N ASP A 218 -15.75 -6.03 -3.34
CA ASP A 218 -16.60 -5.15 -2.55
C ASP A 218 -15.85 -3.97 -1.91
N ASP A 219 -14.71 -3.60 -2.48
CA ASP A 219 -13.98 -2.40 -2.09
C ASP A 219 -14.82 -1.15 -2.41
N SER A 220 -15.11 -0.33 -1.38
CA SER A 220 -15.95 0.85 -1.50
C SER A 220 -15.18 2.12 -1.85
N PHE A 221 -13.85 2.09 -1.85
CA PHE A 221 -13.04 3.28 -2.14
C PHE A 221 -12.68 3.36 -3.62
N TRP A 222 -12.17 2.27 -4.20
CA TRP A 222 -11.88 2.14 -5.62
C TRP A 222 -11.98 0.69 -6.10
N GLU A 223 -11.96 0.45 -7.42
CA GLU A 223 -12.19 -0.87 -8.01
C GLU A 223 -10.97 -1.79 -7.92
N THR A 224 -10.52 -2.16 -6.70
CA THR A 224 -9.29 -2.93 -6.51
C THR A 224 -9.29 -4.26 -7.28
N GLY A 225 -10.42 -4.95 -7.33
CA GLY A 225 -10.54 -6.21 -8.08
C GLY A 225 -10.25 -6.02 -9.57
N LYS A 226 -10.77 -4.95 -10.19
CA LYS A 226 -10.50 -4.58 -11.58
C LYS A 226 -9.01 -4.26 -11.80
N TYR A 227 -8.42 -3.49 -10.91
CA TYR A 227 -7.01 -3.08 -11.01
C TYR A 227 -6.07 -4.28 -10.94
N ILE A 228 -6.33 -5.21 -10.02
CA ILE A 228 -5.52 -6.45 -9.90
C ILE A 228 -5.67 -7.32 -11.14
N ARG A 229 -6.87 -7.44 -11.72
CA ARG A 229 -7.05 -8.21 -12.96
C ARG A 229 -6.28 -7.60 -14.14
N ARG A 230 -6.29 -6.27 -14.29
CA ARG A 230 -5.49 -5.61 -15.34
C ARG A 230 -3.98 -5.82 -15.14
N MET A 231 -3.50 -5.76 -13.90
CA MET A 231 -2.10 -6.09 -13.60
C MET A 231 -1.76 -7.56 -13.85
N ASP A 232 -2.67 -8.49 -13.56
CA ASP A 232 -2.52 -9.92 -13.86
C ASP A 232 -2.48 -10.18 -15.38
N GLU A 233 -3.36 -9.54 -16.16
CA GLU A 233 -3.36 -9.59 -17.63
C GLU A 233 -2.05 -9.04 -18.18
N ARG A 234 -1.62 -7.87 -17.71
CA ARG A 234 -0.35 -7.25 -18.10
C ARG A 234 0.86 -8.17 -17.85
N LEU A 235 0.90 -8.84 -16.69
CA LEU A 235 1.96 -9.79 -16.36
C LEU A 235 1.91 -11.04 -17.23
N LYS A 236 0.73 -11.52 -17.64
CA LYS A 236 0.61 -12.64 -18.57
C LYS A 236 1.08 -12.30 -19.98
N GLU A 237 0.91 -11.07 -20.40
CA GLU A 237 1.24 -10.61 -21.76
C GLU A 237 2.68 -10.12 -21.91
N ARG A 238 3.31 -9.67 -20.84
CA ARG A 238 4.64 -9.05 -20.88
C ARG A 238 5.72 -9.91 -20.23
N PRO A 239 6.93 -9.94 -20.79
CA PRO A 239 8.06 -10.63 -20.15
C PRO A 239 8.33 -10.06 -18.76
N HIS A 240 8.40 -10.91 -17.75
CA HIS A 240 8.71 -10.53 -16.37
C HIS A 240 9.54 -11.63 -15.69
N THR A 241 10.12 -11.31 -14.52
CA THR A 241 10.92 -12.26 -13.73
C THR A 241 10.38 -12.43 -12.31
N CYS A 242 9.33 -11.70 -11.93
CA CYS A 242 8.74 -11.86 -10.60
C CYS A 242 7.86 -13.11 -10.52
N GLU A 243 7.88 -13.75 -9.36
CA GLU A 243 6.83 -14.68 -8.96
C GLU A 243 5.67 -13.86 -8.39
N TYR A 244 4.48 -13.94 -8.96
CA TYR A 244 3.38 -13.11 -8.50
C TYR A 244 2.14 -13.90 -8.12
N VAL A 245 1.33 -13.34 -7.22
CA VAL A 245 0.11 -13.93 -6.70
C VAL A 245 -0.99 -12.86 -6.70
N PRO A 246 -1.92 -12.89 -7.67
CA PRO A 246 -3.08 -12.00 -7.70
C PRO A 246 -4.20 -12.60 -6.86
N LEU A 247 -4.57 -11.94 -5.77
CA LEU A 247 -5.61 -12.36 -4.85
C LEU A 247 -6.75 -11.35 -4.88
N VAL A 248 -7.84 -11.72 -5.52
CA VAL A 248 -9.08 -10.94 -5.50
C VAL A 248 -10.12 -11.74 -4.73
N TYR A 249 -10.58 -11.21 -3.61
CA TYR A 249 -11.60 -11.82 -2.78
C TYR A 249 -12.98 -11.24 -3.12
N GLU A 250 -14.00 -12.06 -3.09
CA GLU A 250 -15.38 -11.59 -3.28
C GLU A 250 -15.78 -10.62 -2.15
N HIS A 251 -15.39 -10.95 -0.91
CA HIS A 251 -15.70 -10.14 0.27
C HIS A 251 -14.45 -9.88 1.09
N GLY A 252 -14.05 -8.62 1.20
CA GLY A 252 -12.86 -8.20 1.92
C GLY A 252 -12.89 -6.75 2.39
N THR A 253 -13.69 -5.92 1.74
CA THR A 253 -13.72 -4.46 1.89
C THR A 253 -12.41 -3.81 1.44
N HIS A 254 -12.28 -2.50 1.62
CA HIS A 254 -11.00 -1.82 1.42
C HIS A 254 -9.91 -2.26 2.41
N PHE A 255 -10.30 -2.70 3.62
CA PHE A 255 -9.34 -3.10 4.68
C PHE A 255 -9.03 -4.60 4.67
N VAL A 256 -8.47 -5.09 3.55
CA VAL A 256 -7.95 -6.46 3.40
C VAL A 256 -6.61 -6.66 4.12
N LEU A 257 -6.48 -6.12 5.32
CA LEU A 257 -5.29 -6.27 6.17
C LEU A 257 -5.27 -7.63 6.87
N PRO A 258 -4.08 -8.17 7.21
CA PRO A 258 -3.96 -9.39 8.00
C PRO A 258 -4.76 -9.31 9.31
N GLU A 259 -5.54 -10.35 9.63
CA GLU A 259 -6.40 -10.38 10.82
C GLU A 259 -5.62 -10.13 12.11
N SER A 260 -4.43 -10.72 12.23
CA SER A 260 -3.60 -10.56 13.44
C SER A 260 -2.98 -9.17 13.57
N LEU A 261 -2.80 -8.43 12.47
CA LEU A 261 -2.39 -7.03 12.49
C LEU A 261 -3.55 -6.15 12.98
N LEU A 262 -4.74 -6.32 12.38
CA LEU A 262 -5.92 -5.57 12.80
C LEU A 262 -6.32 -5.82 14.25
N ARG A 263 -6.20 -7.08 14.73
CA ARG A 263 -6.43 -7.40 16.16
C ARG A 263 -5.42 -6.77 17.10
N LYS A 264 -4.24 -6.40 16.63
CA LYS A 264 -3.29 -5.60 17.44
C LYS A 264 -3.68 -4.14 17.49
N ALA A 265 -4.19 -3.62 16.37
CA ALA A 265 -4.67 -2.24 16.28
C ALA A 265 -6.01 -2.08 17.02
N LEU A 266 -6.90 -3.06 16.92
CA LEU A 266 -8.23 -3.08 17.54
C LEU A 266 -8.41 -4.39 18.33
N PRO A 267 -7.84 -4.50 19.54
CA PRO A 267 -7.83 -5.75 20.30
C PRO A 267 -9.24 -6.18 20.76
N VAL A 268 -10.13 -5.22 20.95
CA VAL A 268 -11.53 -5.46 21.34
C VAL A 268 -12.44 -4.80 20.30
N GLY A 269 -13.46 -5.53 19.86
CA GLY A 269 -14.50 -4.97 19.00
C GLY A 269 -14.17 -4.91 17.51
N LEU A 270 -13.08 -5.51 17.01
CA LEU A 270 -12.72 -5.47 15.58
C LEU A 270 -13.91 -5.80 14.67
N LYS A 271 -14.64 -6.91 14.92
CA LYS A 271 -15.81 -7.28 14.10
C LYS A 271 -16.91 -6.22 14.15
N PHE A 272 -17.12 -5.61 15.30
CA PHE A 272 -18.12 -4.57 15.47
C PHE A 272 -17.73 -3.30 14.72
N VAL A 273 -16.48 -2.86 14.86
CA VAL A 273 -15.97 -1.68 14.16
C VAL A 273 -16.04 -1.88 12.65
N MET A 274 -15.58 -3.03 12.13
CA MET A 274 -15.65 -3.32 10.69
C MET A 274 -17.09 -3.27 10.14
N ARG A 275 -18.07 -3.77 10.91
CA ARG A 275 -19.50 -3.71 10.55
C ARG A 275 -20.10 -2.29 10.57
N LEU A 276 -19.51 -1.39 11.36
CA LEU A 276 -19.92 0.02 11.37
C LEU A 276 -19.32 0.79 10.20
N ILE A 277 -18.13 0.37 9.76
CA ILE A 277 -17.38 1.08 8.72
C ILE A 277 -17.82 0.62 7.31
N PHE A 278 -18.05 -0.69 7.12
CA PHE A 278 -18.30 -1.25 5.80
C PHE A 278 -19.60 -2.05 5.74
N LYS A 279 -20.44 -1.73 4.74
CA LYS A 279 -21.64 -2.49 4.41
C LYS A 279 -21.32 -3.98 4.20
N ALA A 280 -20.31 -4.29 3.39
CA ALA A 280 -19.92 -5.66 3.11
C ALA A 280 -19.51 -6.43 4.37
N ALA A 281 -18.80 -5.81 5.31
CA ALA A 281 -18.46 -6.44 6.59
C ALA A 281 -19.68 -6.64 7.50
N LYS A 282 -20.77 -5.90 7.29
CA LYS A 282 -22.05 -6.09 7.97
C LYS A 282 -22.84 -7.24 7.35
N GLU A 283 -22.87 -7.34 6.02
CA GLU A 283 -23.64 -8.35 5.27
C GLU A 283 -22.92 -9.71 5.24
N TYR A 284 -21.58 -9.70 5.06
CA TYR A 284 -20.71 -10.87 4.91
C TYR A 284 -19.60 -10.95 5.96
N PRO A 285 -19.91 -10.90 7.27
CA PRO A 285 -18.91 -10.73 8.32
C PRO A 285 -17.94 -11.91 8.46
N ASN A 286 -18.40 -13.12 8.14
CA ASN A 286 -17.59 -14.33 8.23
C ASN A 286 -16.65 -14.47 7.02
N GLU A 287 -17.14 -14.08 5.86
CA GLU A 287 -16.40 -14.08 4.60
C GLU A 287 -15.25 -13.05 4.67
N CYS A 288 -15.53 -11.83 5.08
CA CYS A 288 -14.52 -10.80 5.31
C CYS A 288 -13.48 -11.24 6.38
N GLU A 289 -13.90 -11.93 7.44
CA GLU A 289 -12.95 -12.49 8.41
C GLU A 289 -12.10 -13.62 7.82
N LYS A 290 -12.68 -14.49 6.99
CA LYS A 290 -11.93 -15.56 6.29
C LYS A 290 -10.88 -14.95 5.35
N THR A 291 -11.24 -13.92 4.60
CA THR A 291 -10.32 -13.15 3.74
C THR A 291 -9.12 -12.65 4.54
N ARG A 292 -9.34 -11.92 5.63
CA ARG A 292 -8.25 -11.40 6.48
C ARG A 292 -7.39 -12.51 7.11
N LYS A 293 -7.98 -13.64 7.49
CA LYS A 293 -7.26 -14.81 8.00
C LYS A 293 -6.43 -15.52 6.92
N ASP A 294 -6.93 -15.57 5.69
CA ASP A 294 -6.17 -16.13 4.58
C ASP A 294 -4.96 -15.26 4.26
N ILE A 295 -5.14 -13.95 4.18
CA ILE A 295 -4.05 -12.99 4.00
C ILE A 295 -3.02 -13.10 5.14
N ASP A 296 -3.46 -13.31 6.38
CA ASP A 296 -2.56 -13.45 7.54
C ASP A 296 -1.66 -14.69 7.46
N ARG A 297 -2.14 -15.77 6.84
CA ARG A 297 -1.40 -17.03 6.68
C ARG A 297 -0.37 -16.97 5.56
N ARG A 298 -0.68 -16.29 4.46
CA ARG A 298 0.15 -16.26 3.25
C ARG A 298 1.52 -15.60 3.45
N PRO A 299 1.62 -14.38 4.03
CA PRO A 299 2.92 -13.76 4.29
C PRO A 299 3.83 -14.59 5.19
N VAL A 300 3.26 -15.28 6.19
CA VAL A 300 4.03 -16.14 7.10
C VAL A 300 4.75 -17.26 6.34
N SER A 301 4.11 -17.86 5.34
CA SER A 301 4.73 -18.90 4.51
C SER A 301 5.82 -18.35 3.58
N TYR A 302 5.82 -17.04 3.29
CA TYR A 302 6.73 -16.40 2.33
C TYR A 302 7.81 -15.54 2.98
N THR A 303 7.62 -15.06 4.22
CA THR A 303 8.68 -14.41 5.00
C THR A 303 9.70 -15.41 5.56
N HIS A 304 9.37 -16.70 5.63
CA HIS A 304 10.34 -17.77 5.71
C HIS A 304 11.07 -17.91 4.37
N LEU A 305 11.71 -16.81 3.94
CA LEU A 305 12.60 -16.77 2.79
C LEU A 305 13.91 -17.52 3.07
N THR A 306 13.80 -18.81 3.21
CA THR A 306 14.82 -19.67 2.64
C THR A 306 14.58 -19.61 1.12
N LEU A 307 15.49 -18.96 0.40
CA LEU A 307 15.64 -19.20 -1.03
C LEU A 307 15.52 -20.71 -1.27
N PRO A 308 14.88 -21.15 -2.37
CA PRO A 308 15.09 -22.52 -2.81
C PRO A 308 16.61 -22.70 -2.87
N THR A 309 17.14 -23.57 -2.06
CA THR A 309 18.45 -24.13 -2.29
C THR A 309 18.32 -24.75 -3.67
N ILE A 310 18.90 -24.12 -4.67
CA ILE A 310 19.08 -24.75 -5.96
C ILE A 310 19.91 -25.99 -5.63
N LEU A 311 19.25 -27.11 -5.49
CA LEU A 311 19.91 -28.40 -5.59
C LEU A 311 20.42 -28.46 -7.03
N LEU A 312 21.68 -28.04 -7.19
CA LEU A 312 22.50 -28.49 -8.31
C LEU A 312 22.64 -30.00 -8.18
N VAL A 313 21.89 -30.73 -8.99
CA VAL A 313 22.17 -32.10 -9.36
C VAL A 313 22.56 -32.10 -10.83
#